data_4fbfd174568ec98f9759911a41f29ae8
#
_entry.id   4fbfd174568ec98f9759911a41f29ae8
#
_cell.length_a   1.000
_cell.length_b   1.000
_cell.length_c   1.000
_cell.angle_alpha   90.00
_cell.angle_beta   90.00
_cell.angle_gamma   90.00
#
_symmetry.space_group_name_H-M   'P 1'
#
loop_
_entity.id
_entity.type
_entity.pdbx_description
1 polymer ?
#
loop_
_entity_poly.entity_id
_entity_poly.type
_entity_poly.pdbx_seq_one_letter_code
_entity_poly.pdbx_strand_id
1 'polypeptide(L)'
;MPGYEPFLLCDFHVHTQWSDGKLSVAEVVDLYGSTGKFDVIAITDHILMTKDLLARAGRIATLGRRAFGVREHDFEHYLENLCAEAARALEQYGMLVIPGAEITQNRLAGRKNSHIIALDIQRYISAEQSADEILREIRGQNALSIACHPHHRTTRRIEISTCYLWDHREQLSDLVDLWEAANRDDLFSVTSLKHYPYVANSDFHKPKHLYSWKTLVRSEKNWPAVSRALRDNVDIALTLFRNGSWAA
;
A
#
# COMPACT_ATOMS: atom_id res chain seq x y z
N MET A 1 22.00 -7.41 28.12
CA MET A 1 21.49 -6.18 27.47
C MET A 1 20.37 -6.64 26.57
N PRO A 2 19.17 -6.03 26.56
CA PRO A 2 18.19 -6.33 25.55
C PRO A 2 18.84 -6.05 24.20
N GLY A 3 18.80 -7.02 23.30
CA GLY A 3 19.39 -6.91 21.95
C GLY A 3 18.78 -5.72 21.24
N TYR A 4 19.63 -4.90 20.64
CA TYR A 4 19.20 -3.76 19.83
C TYR A 4 18.72 -4.30 18.49
N GLU A 5 17.40 -4.45 18.33
CA GLU A 5 16.84 -4.91 17.05
C GLU A 5 17.21 -3.93 15.93
N PRO A 6 17.71 -4.41 14.78
CA PRO A 6 18.01 -3.53 13.66
C PRO A 6 16.71 -2.97 13.04
N PHE A 7 16.84 -1.87 12.34
CA PHE A 7 15.74 -1.38 11.51
C PHE A 7 15.52 -2.29 10.29
N LEU A 8 14.29 -2.69 10.09
CA LEU A 8 13.83 -3.38 8.87
C LEU A 8 13.50 -2.34 7.80
N LEU A 9 13.97 -2.54 6.57
CA LEU A 9 13.57 -1.72 5.43
C LEU A 9 12.29 -2.29 4.82
N CYS A 10 11.24 -1.47 4.82
CA CYS A 10 9.89 -1.88 4.45
C CYS A 10 9.31 -1.02 3.33
N ASP A 11 8.48 -1.64 2.47
CA ASP A 11 7.68 -0.98 1.45
C ASP A 11 6.27 -1.60 1.41
N PHE A 12 5.26 -0.86 1.88
CA PHE A 12 3.91 -1.39 2.07
C PHE A 12 2.92 -0.98 0.96
N HIS A 13 3.42 -0.50 -0.19
CA HIS A 13 2.58 -0.05 -1.29
C HIS A 13 3.21 -0.43 -2.64
N VAL A 14 2.87 -1.64 -3.11
CA VAL A 14 3.49 -2.23 -4.31
C VAL A 14 2.43 -2.86 -5.21
N HIS A 15 2.41 -2.47 -6.48
CA HIS A 15 1.50 -2.98 -7.51
C HIS A 15 2.19 -3.93 -8.47
N THR A 16 1.41 -4.91 -8.94
CA THR A 16 1.84 -5.93 -9.90
C THR A 16 0.95 -5.96 -11.14
N GLN A 17 1.14 -6.96 -11.99
CA GLN A 17 0.28 -7.19 -13.16
C GLN A 17 -1.16 -7.62 -12.80
N TRP A 18 -1.46 -7.86 -11.53
CA TRP A 18 -2.84 -8.04 -11.05
C TRP A 18 -3.65 -6.74 -11.12
N SER A 19 -2.96 -5.60 -11.14
CA SER A 19 -3.54 -4.30 -11.40
C SER A 19 -2.80 -3.60 -12.55
N ASP A 20 -2.25 -2.43 -12.34
CA ASP A 20 -1.59 -1.60 -13.34
C ASP A 20 -0.05 -1.57 -13.22
N GLY A 21 0.50 -2.39 -12.35
CA GLY A 21 1.93 -2.64 -12.25
C GLY A 21 2.50 -3.30 -13.51
N LYS A 22 3.79 -3.11 -13.77
CA LYS A 22 4.47 -3.62 -14.97
C LYS A 22 5.01 -5.03 -14.81
N LEU A 23 5.26 -5.46 -13.59
CA LEU A 23 5.90 -6.73 -13.26
C LEU A 23 4.88 -7.69 -12.65
N SER A 24 5.08 -8.99 -12.88
CA SER A 24 4.37 -10.05 -12.16
C SER A 24 4.76 -10.04 -10.67
N VAL A 25 4.01 -10.75 -9.83
CA VAL A 25 4.34 -10.92 -8.40
C VAL A 25 5.75 -11.49 -8.25
N ALA A 26 6.09 -12.55 -9.01
CA ALA A 26 7.40 -13.18 -8.98
C ALA A 26 8.53 -12.21 -9.35
N GLU A 27 8.36 -11.42 -10.43
CA GLU A 27 9.36 -10.43 -10.85
C GLU A 27 9.52 -9.29 -9.83
N VAL A 28 8.46 -8.88 -9.13
CA VAL A 28 8.54 -7.92 -8.04
C VAL A 28 9.32 -8.50 -6.88
N VAL A 29 9.00 -9.72 -6.46
CA VAL A 29 9.72 -10.42 -5.39
C VAL A 29 11.21 -10.53 -5.71
N ASP A 30 11.57 -10.92 -6.94
CA ASP A 30 12.97 -11.04 -7.38
C ASP A 30 13.66 -9.68 -7.45
N LEU A 31 12.97 -8.64 -7.92
CA LEU A 31 13.53 -7.29 -7.97
C LEU A 31 13.87 -6.75 -6.57
N TYR A 32 12.95 -6.87 -5.62
CA TYR A 32 13.18 -6.40 -4.25
C TYR A 32 14.19 -7.30 -3.52
N GLY A 33 14.00 -8.63 -3.58
CA GLY A 33 14.82 -9.61 -2.90
C GLY A 33 16.29 -9.61 -3.36
N SER A 34 16.53 -9.48 -4.68
CA SER A 34 17.90 -9.46 -5.24
C SER A 34 18.73 -8.26 -4.79
N THR A 35 18.09 -7.19 -4.28
CA THR A 35 18.84 -6.08 -3.68
C THR A 35 19.55 -6.48 -2.39
N GLY A 36 19.08 -7.51 -1.68
CA GLY A 36 19.54 -7.91 -0.35
C GLY A 36 19.35 -6.85 0.73
N LYS A 37 18.44 -5.88 0.50
CA LYS A 37 18.22 -4.74 1.41
C LYS A 37 16.83 -4.73 2.05
N PHE A 38 15.82 -5.19 1.31
CA PHE A 38 14.45 -5.18 1.79
C PHE A 38 14.16 -6.35 2.72
N ASP A 39 13.57 -6.05 3.86
CA ASP A 39 13.15 -7.03 4.85
C ASP A 39 11.67 -7.38 4.74
N VAL A 40 10.83 -6.39 4.42
CA VAL A 40 9.38 -6.55 4.32
C VAL A 40 8.85 -5.77 3.12
N ILE A 41 8.04 -6.41 2.28
CA ILE A 41 7.22 -5.70 1.29
C ILE A 41 5.77 -6.14 1.42
N ALA A 42 4.83 -5.28 1.03
CA ALA A 42 3.44 -5.68 0.86
C ALA A 42 3.01 -5.48 -0.60
N ILE A 43 2.39 -6.49 -1.17
CA ILE A 43 1.79 -6.39 -2.51
C ILE A 43 0.33 -6.01 -2.32
N THR A 44 -0.05 -4.91 -2.96
CA THR A 44 -1.30 -4.18 -2.68
C THR A 44 -1.99 -3.75 -3.96
N ASP A 45 -2.23 -4.71 -4.86
CA ASP A 45 -2.90 -4.44 -6.12
C ASP A 45 -4.28 -3.83 -5.93
N HIS A 46 -4.72 -3.01 -6.89
CA HIS A 46 -5.98 -2.29 -6.81
C HIS A 46 -7.20 -3.22 -6.77
N ILE A 47 -8.15 -2.92 -5.87
CA ILE A 47 -9.56 -3.31 -5.94
C ILE A 47 -10.33 -2.05 -6.31
N LEU A 48 -10.88 -1.99 -7.52
CA LEU A 48 -11.48 -0.78 -8.08
C LEU A 48 -12.99 -0.75 -7.95
N MET A 49 -13.53 0.45 -7.82
CA MET A 49 -14.96 0.68 -8.08
C MET A 49 -15.29 0.30 -9.52
N THR A 50 -16.35 -0.48 -9.71
CA THR A 50 -16.78 -0.96 -11.03
C THR A 50 -18.02 -0.26 -11.55
N LYS A 51 -18.79 0.39 -10.69
CA LYS A 51 -20.05 1.06 -11.01
C LYS A 51 -19.88 2.49 -11.52
N ASP A 52 -18.67 3.06 -11.42
CA ASP A 52 -18.40 4.43 -11.88
C ASP A 52 -18.14 4.48 -13.39
N LEU A 53 -18.62 5.55 -14.05
CA LEU A 53 -18.45 5.80 -15.48
C LEU A 53 -16.98 5.94 -15.90
N LEU A 54 -16.09 6.46 -15.02
CA LEU A 54 -14.66 6.56 -15.29
C LEU A 54 -13.97 5.20 -15.32
N ALA A 55 -14.32 4.31 -14.39
CA ALA A 55 -13.83 2.94 -14.40
C ALA A 55 -14.29 2.19 -15.67
N ARG A 56 -15.52 2.46 -16.14
CA ARG A 56 -16.05 1.91 -17.40
C ARG A 56 -15.35 2.51 -18.64
N ALA A 57 -15.10 3.83 -18.65
CA ALA A 57 -14.38 4.50 -19.73
C ALA A 57 -12.92 4.05 -19.81
N GLY A 58 -12.24 3.88 -18.68
CA GLY A 58 -10.89 3.32 -18.61
C GLY A 58 -10.80 1.91 -19.18
N ARG A 59 -11.79 1.05 -18.90
CA ARG A 59 -11.88 -0.30 -19.50
C ARG A 59 -12.06 -0.27 -21.02
N ILE A 60 -12.85 0.66 -21.53
CA ILE A 60 -13.10 0.80 -22.98
C ILE A 60 -11.83 1.29 -23.70
N ALA A 61 -11.09 2.22 -23.09
CA ALA A 61 -9.86 2.76 -23.65
C ALA A 61 -8.68 1.76 -23.66
N THR A 62 -8.77 0.68 -22.90
CA THR A 62 -7.72 -0.34 -22.73
C THR A 62 -8.16 -1.73 -23.19
N LEU A 63 -9.07 -1.81 -24.14
CA LEU A 63 -9.47 -3.05 -24.81
C LEU A 63 -8.25 -3.92 -25.13
N GLY A 64 -8.08 -5.01 -24.38
CA GLY A 64 -6.99 -5.99 -24.52
C GLY A 64 -5.97 -6.02 -23.39
N ARG A 65 -5.98 -5.11 -22.42
CA ARG A 65 -5.22 -5.25 -21.16
C ARG A 65 -6.13 -5.76 -20.06
N ARG A 66 -5.61 -6.70 -19.25
CA ARG A 66 -6.31 -7.18 -18.04
C ARG A 66 -6.76 -5.97 -17.23
N ALA A 67 -8.02 -5.98 -16.86
CA ALA A 67 -8.64 -4.87 -16.18
C ALA A 67 -7.84 -4.49 -14.93
N PHE A 68 -7.66 -3.28 -14.74
CA PHE A 68 -6.99 -2.44 -13.77
C PHE A 68 -7.12 -2.82 -12.28
N GLY A 69 -7.51 -4.02 -11.90
CA GLY A 69 -7.61 -4.41 -10.48
C GLY A 69 -8.15 -5.82 -10.27
N VAL A 70 -7.93 -6.30 -9.06
CA VAL A 70 -8.38 -7.59 -8.55
C VAL A 70 -9.91 -7.56 -8.37
N ARG A 71 -10.62 -8.53 -8.94
CA ARG A 71 -12.06 -8.66 -8.80
C ARG A 71 -12.42 -9.67 -7.73
N GLU A 72 -13.64 -9.59 -7.23
CA GLU A 72 -14.11 -10.49 -6.18
C GLU A 72 -13.90 -11.98 -6.53
N HIS A 73 -14.23 -12.39 -7.76
CA HIS A 73 -14.09 -13.78 -8.20
C HIS A 73 -12.65 -14.22 -8.48
N ASP A 74 -11.71 -13.26 -8.62
CA ASP A 74 -10.28 -13.54 -8.81
C ASP A 74 -9.52 -13.47 -7.48
N PHE A 75 -10.16 -13.01 -6.39
CA PHE A 75 -9.48 -12.62 -5.15
C PHE A 75 -8.82 -13.82 -4.43
N GLU A 76 -9.49 -14.96 -4.39
CA GLU A 76 -8.91 -16.17 -3.80
C GLU A 76 -7.62 -16.59 -4.53
N HIS A 77 -7.69 -16.63 -5.87
CA HIS A 77 -6.51 -16.94 -6.70
C HIS A 77 -5.39 -15.90 -6.57
N TYR A 78 -5.75 -14.62 -6.41
CA TYR A 78 -4.79 -13.56 -6.10
C TYR A 78 -4.07 -13.84 -4.79
N LEU A 79 -4.79 -14.14 -3.70
CA LEU A 79 -4.20 -14.46 -2.41
C LEU A 79 -3.34 -15.71 -2.46
N GLU A 80 -3.77 -16.77 -3.13
CA GLU A 80 -2.97 -17.99 -3.34
C GLU A 80 -1.62 -17.67 -4.01
N ASN A 81 -1.65 -16.85 -5.06
CA ASN A 81 -0.43 -16.42 -5.75
C ASN A 81 0.48 -15.60 -4.82
N LEU A 82 -0.07 -14.67 -4.03
CA LEU A 82 0.73 -13.90 -3.07
C LEU A 82 1.33 -14.79 -1.98
N CYS A 83 0.57 -15.74 -1.44
CA CYS A 83 1.05 -16.66 -0.40
C CYS A 83 2.17 -17.57 -0.93
N ALA A 84 2.05 -18.08 -2.15
CA ALA A 84 3.07 -18.89 -2.79
C ALA A 84 4.39 -18.10 -2.97
N GLU A 85 4.30 -16.88 -3.47
CA GLU A 85 5.43 -16.00 -3.66
C GLU A 85 6.01 -15.48 -2.32
N ALA A 86 5.19 -15.31 -1.28
CA ALA A 86 5.64 -14.98 0.07
C ALA A 86 6.50 -16.11 0.67
N ALA A 87 6.08 -17.37 0.50
CA ALA A 87 6.87 -18.52 0.93
C ALA A 87 8.22 -18.59 0.19
N ARG A 88 8.21 -18.39 -1.14
CA ARG A 88 9.42 -18.35 -1.97
C ARG A 88 10.35 -17.19 -1.58
N ALA A 89 9.80 -16.00 -1.34
CA ALA A 89 10.58 -14.83 -0.94
C ALA A 89 11.28 -15.03 0.42
N LEU A 90 10.58 -15.65 1.35
CA LEU A 90 11.15 -15.97 2.67
C LEU A 90 12.29 -16.99 2.55
N GLU A 91 12.09 -18.06 1.77
CA GLU A 91 13.10 -19.12 1.56
C GLU A 91 14.33 -18.58 0.81
N GLN A 92 14.11 -17.84 -0.28
CA GLN A 92 15.17 -17.46 -1.20
C GLN A 92 15.92 -16.19 -0.76
N TYR A 93 15.22 -15.23 -0.16
CA TYR A 93 15.77 -13.90 0.15
C TYR A 93 15.69 -13.53 1.64
N GLY A 94 15.04 -14.35 2.48
CA GLY A 94 14.76 -13.99 3.86
C GLY A 94 13.85 -12.75 3.98
N MET A 95 13.09 -12.43 2.95
CA MET A 95 12.22 -11.26 2.84
C MET A 95 10.76 -11.66 3.11
N LEU A 96 10.08 -10.94 3.99
CA LEU A 96 8.65 -11.11 4.21
C LEU A 96 7.86 -10.41 3.10
N VAL A 97 6.86 -11.11 2.55
CA VAL A 97 5.89 -10.53 1.61
C VAL A 97 4.51 -10.63 2.25
N ILE A 98 3.88 -9.49 2.47
CA ILE A 98 2.56 -9.39 3.13
C ILE A 98 1.50 -9.27 2.05
N PRO A 99 0.51 -10.18 2.02
CA PRO A 99 -0.65 -10.05 1.15
C PRO A 99 -1.48 -8.82 1.53
N GLY A 100 -1.85 -8.02 0.54
CA GLY A 100 -2.66 -6.84 0.76
C GLY A 100 -3.48 -6.48 -0.47
N ALA A 101 -4.22 -5.40 -0.38
CA ALA A 101 -4.91 -4.78 -1.51
C ALA A 101 -5.06 -3.29 -1.28
N GLU A 102 -5.10 -2.49 -2.34
CA GLU A 102 -5.50 -1.09 -2.30
C GLU A 102 -6.94 -0.94 -2.78
N ILE A 103 -7.83 -0.63 -1.84
CA ILE A 103 -9.25 -0.37 -2.12
C ILE A 103 -9.35 1.06 -2.66
N THR A 104 -9.61 1.18 -3.95
CA THR A 104 -9.46 2.40 -4.73
C THR A 104 -10.79 2.96 -5.17
N GLN A 105 -11.11 4.13 -4.65
CA GLN A 105 -12.32 4.88 -4.97
C GLN A 105 -11.99 6.09 -5.84
N ASN A 106 -12.26 6.00 -7.15
CA ASN A 106 -12.11 7.08 -8.11
C ASN A 106 -13.48 7.48 -8.67
N ARG A 107 -14.08 8.51 -8.11
CA ARG A 107 -15.38 9.07 -8.51
C ARG A 107 -15.17 10.30 -9.38
N LEU A 108 -16.15 10.62 -10.25
CA LEU A 108 -16.15 11.86 -11.06
C LEU A 108 -16.09 13.12 -10.18
N ALA A 109 -16.74 13.10 -9.00
CA ALA A 109 -16.60 14.14 -8.01
C ALA A 109 -15.38 13.85 -7.13
N GLY A 110 -14.21 14.34 -7.50
CA GLY A 110 -12.91 14.04 -6.89
C GLY A 110 -12.81 14.25 -5.37
N ARG A 111 -13.68 15.07 -4.78
CA ARG A 111 -13.75 15.30 -3.31
C ARG A 111 -14.12 14.07 -2.49
N LYS A 112 -14.59 12.98 -3.12
CA LYS A 112 -14.97 11.73 -2.45
C LYS A 112 -14.02 10.58 -2.76
N ASN A 113 -12.86 10.87 -3.37
CA ASN A 113 -11.89 9.85 -3.70
C ASN A 113 -11.03 9.52 -2.51
N SER A 114 -10.86 8.23 -2.27
CA SER A 114 -9.99 7.68 -1.25
C SER A 114 -9.31 6.43 -1.76
N HIS A 115 -8.06 6.27 -1.38
CA HIS A 115 -7.29 5.06 -1.59
C HIS A 115 -6.87 4.52 -0.23
N ILE A 116 -7.21 3.27 0.05
CA ILE A 116 -6.99 2.63 1.36
C ILE A 116 -6.30 1.30 1.13
N ILE A 117 -5.08 1.17 1.60
CA ILE A 117 -4.42 -0.13 1.68
C ILE A 117 -4.99 -0.93 2.85
N ALA A 118 -5.20 -2.21 2.62
CA ALA A 118 -5.44 -3.22 3.63
C ALA A 118 -4.29 -4.23 3.60
N LEU A 119 -3.51 -4.33 4.67
CA LEU A 119 -2.41 -5.28 4.82
C LEU A 119 -2.86 -6.50 5.62
N ASP A 120 -2.45 -7.69 5.17
CA ASP A 120 -2.82 -8.98 5.75
C ASP A 120 -4.32 -9.26 5.65
N ILE A 121 -4.87 -8.90 4.48
CA ILE A 121 -6.28 -9.08 4.15
C ILE A 121 -6.58 -10.56 3.83
N GLN A 122 -7.69 -11.08 4.36
CA GLN A 122 -8.12 -12.47 4.19
C GLN A 122 -9.34 -12.64 3.28
N ARG A 123 -10.14 -11.61 3.11
CA ARG A 123 -11.37 -11.62 2.30
C ARG A 123 -11.47 -10.35 1.47
N TYR A 124 -12.08 -10.50 0.31
CA TYR A 124 -12.36 -9.37 -0.58
C TYR A 124 -13.16 -8.27 0.13
N ILE A 125 -12.73 -7.02 -0.07
CA ILE A 125 -13.45 -5.82 0.39
C ILE A 125 -13.87 -5.01 -0.83
N SER A 126 -15.15 -4.76 -0.97
CA SER A 126 -15.70 -4.03 -2.11
C SER A 126 -15.37 -2.53 -2.03
N ALA A 127 -14.81 -1.97 -3.11
CA ALA A 127 -14.60 -0.53 -3.23
C ALA A 127 -15.89 0.29 -3.43
N GLU A 128 -17.04 -0.36 -3.57
CA GLU A 128 -18.34 0.32 -3.74
C GLU A 128 -18.92 0.87 -2.44
N GLN A 129 -18.39 0.45 -1.30
CA GLN A 129 -18.80 0.87 0.03
C GLN A 129 -18.34 2.30 0.34
N SER A 130 -18.78 2.87 1.45
CA SER A 130 -18.21 4.11 1.98
C SER A 130 -16.81 3.86 2.59
N ALA A 131 -15.99 4.89 2.70
CA ALA A 131 -14.63 4.75 3.22
C ALA A 131 -14.62 4.23 4.68
N ASP A 132 -15.58 4.63 5.50
CA ASP A 132 -15.70 4.17 6.88
C ASP A 132 -16.16 2.70 6.98
N GLU A 133 -17.02 2.23 6.08
CA GLU A 133 -17.39 0.81 5.98
C GLU A 133 -16.17 -0.02 5.57
N ILE A 134 -15.39 0.41 4.56
CA ILE A 134 -14.15 -0.23 4.13
C ILE A 134 -13.17 -0.34 5.31
N LEU A 135 -12.95 0.76 6.04
CA LEU A 135 -12.04 0.76 7.20
C LEU A 135 -12.51 -0.19 8.31
N ARG A 136 -13.83 -0.25 8.57
CA ARG A 136 -14.39 -1.22 9.53
C ARG A 136 -14.24 -2.67 9.06
N GLU A 137 -14.38 -2.94 7.77
CA GLU A 137 -14.15 -4.30 7.24
C GLU A 137 -12.68 -4.71 7.33
N ILE A 138 -11.74 -3.79 7.05
CA ILE A 138 -10.31 -4.02 7.25
C ILE A 138 -10.04 -4.40 8.71
N ARG A 139 -10.53 -3.59 9.65
CA ARG A 139 -10.40 -3.86 11.09
C ARG A 139 -11.06 -5.16 11.50
N GLY A 140 -12.24 -5.48 10.94
CA GLY A 140 -12.97 -6.72 11.20
C GLY A 140 -12.24 -7.99 10.72
N GLN A 141 -11.25 -7.84 9.85
CA GLN A 141 -10.34 -8.90 9.43
C GLN A 141 -9.03 -8.92 10.25
N ASN A 142 -8.88 -8.05 11.23
CA ASN A 142 -7.61 -7.78 11.95
C ASN A 142 -6.47 -7.33 11.01
N ALA A 143 -6.80 -6.89 9.81
CA ALA A 143 -5.89 -6.30 8.84
C ALA A 143 -5.51 -4.87 9.28
N LEU A 144 -4.41 -4.34 8.72
CA LEU A 144 -3.92 -2.99 9.02
C LEU A 144 -4.24 -2.06 7.86
N SER A 145 -4.80 -0.89 8.18
CA SER A 145 -5.19 0.10 7.17
C SER A 145 -4.16 1.21 7.00
N ILE A 146 -3.90 1.62 5.73
CA ILE A 146 -3.08 2.80 5.41
C ILE A 146 -3.88 3.73 4.50
N ALA A 147 -4.04 5.00 4.90
CA ALA A 147 -4.53 6.05 4.03
C ALA A 147 -3.43 6.42 3.02
N CYS A 148 -3.60 6.04 1.75
CA CYS A 148 -2.59 6.22 0.71
C CYS A 148 -2.57 7.66 0.22
N HIS A 149 -1.35 8.21 -0.01
CA HIS A 149 -1.13 9.55 -0.60
C HIS A 149 -2.29 10.52 -0.35
N PRO A 150 -2.67 10.73 0.93
CA PRO A 150 -3.95 11.33 1.32
C PRO A 150 -4.03 12.83 0.99
N HIS A 151 -2.97 13.39 0.45
CA HIS A 151 -2.85 14.79 0.06
C HIS A 151 -2.58 15.00 -1.44
N HIS A 152 -2.68 13.94 -2.24
CA HIS A 152 -2.45 14.05 -3.67
C HIS A 152 -3.59 14.83 -4.33
N ARG A 153 -3.26 16.02 -4.85
CA ARG A 153 -4.15 16.89 -5.63
C ARG A 153 -3.58 17.05 -7.04
N THR A 154 -4.37 16.76 -8.05
CA THR A 154 -3.97 17.05 -9.43
C THR A 154 -4.55 18.37 -9.90
N THR A 155 -3.76 19.12 -10.69
CA THR A 155 -4.17 20.39 -11.31
C THR A 155 -4.83 20.18 -12.68
N ARG A 156 -5.10 18.93 -13.08
CA ARG A 156 -5.71 18.60 -14.37
C ARG A 156 -7.21 18.90 -14.36
N ARG A 157 -7.79 19.12 -15.56
CA ARG A 157 -9.22 19.48 -15.76
C ARG A 157 -10.24 18.53 -15.10
N ILE A 158 -9.85 17.27 -14.84
CA ILE A 158 -10.58 16.34 -13.97
C ILE A 158 -9.73 16.19 -12.72
N GLU A 159 -10.21 16.75 -11.62
CA GLU A 159 -9.52 16.71 -10.34
C GLU A 159 -9.64 15.30 -9.76
N ILE A 160 -8.63 14.47 -10.01
CA ILE A 160 -8.45 13.20 -9.30
C ILE A 160 -7.66 13.53 -8.04
N SER A 161 -8.34 13.66 -6.93
CA SER A 161 -7.74 13.92 -5.63
C SER A 161 -8.06 12.75 -4.70
N THR A 162 -7.11 12.37 -3.86
CA THR A 162 -7.26 11.31 -2.87
C THR A 162 -7.40 11.87 -1.45
N CYS A 163 -7.82 13.13 -1.33
CA CYS A 163 -7.84 13.88 -0.08
C CYS A 163 -9.03 13.58 0.83
N TYR A 164 -9.97 12.73 0.43
CA TYR A 164 -11.19 12.50 1.21
C TYR A 164 -10.90 12.10 2.66
N LEU A 165 -10.00 11.13 2.88
CA LEU A 165 -9.66 10.67 4.22
C LEU A 165 -9.03 11.80 5.06
N TRP A 166 -8.12 12.56 4.47
CA TRP A 166 -7.48 13.68 5.14
C TRP A 166 -8.43 14.82 5.46
N ASP A 167 -9.33 15.14 4.53
CA ASP A 167 -10.33 16.19 4.73
C ASP A 167 -11.34 15.80 5.83
N HIS A 168 -11.52 14.49 6.09
CA HIS A 168 -12.43 13.95 7.12
C HIS A 168 -11.68 13.27 8.29
N ARG A 169 -10.38 13.53 8.46
CA ARG A 169 -9.51 12.84 9.42
C ARG A 169 -9.99 12.89 10.87
N GLU A 170 -10.62 14.00 11.29
CA GLU A 170 -11.18 14.12 12.64
C GLU A 170 -12.28 13.08 12.95
N GLN A 171 -12.96 12.61 11.91
CA GLN A 171 -14.03 11.61 12.00
C GLN A 171 -13.52 10.19 11.76
N LEU A 172 -12.42 10.04 11.00
CA LEU A 172 -11.92 8.76 10.52
C LEU A 172 -10.61 8.32 11.19
N SER A 173 -9.94 9.20 11.94
CA SER A 173 -8.64 8.90 12.55
C SER A 173 -8.65 7.65 13.44
N ASP A 174 -9.74 7.40 14.14
CA ASP A 174 -9.89 6.20 14.99
C ASP A 174 -10.04 4.89 14.18
N LEU A 175 -10.31 5.00 12.89
CA LEU A 175 -10.48 3.87 11.98
C LEU A 175 -9.24 3.63 11.09
N VAL A 176 -8.46 4.68 10.83
CA VAL A 176 -7.22 4.60 10.03
C VAL A 176 -6.05 4.28 10.94
N ASP A 177 -5.36 3.16 10.68
CA ASP A 177 -4.18 2.80 11.49
C ASP A 177 -2.97 3.67 11.13
N LEU A 178 -2.75 3.94 9.83
CA LEU A 178 -1.54 4.63 9.34
C LEU A 178 -1.86 5.62 8.21
N TRP A 179 -1.03 6.66 8.10
CA TRP A 179 -1.12 7.68 7.05
C TRP A 179 0.17 7.70 6.23
N GLU A 180 0.08 7.69 4.91
CA GLU A 180 1.24 7.88 4.06
C GLU A 180 1.75 9.32 4.14
N ALA A 181 2.93 9.51 4.74
CA ALA A 181 3.61 10.80 4.83
C ALA A 181 4.44 11.11 3.58
N ALA A 182 4.88 10.08 2.88
CA ALA A 182 5.60 10.21 1.62
C ALA A 182 5.26 9.04 0.68
N ASN A 183 5.17 9.37 -0.60
CA ASN A 183 4.81 8.42 -1.66
C ASN A 183 5.58 8.81 -2.92
N ARG A 184 6.28 7.86 -3.55
CA ARG A 184 7.15 8.11 -4.71
C ARG A 184 8.10 9.29 -4.51
N ASP A 185 7.83 10.39 -5.23
CA ASP A 185 8.61 11.63 -5.23
C ASP A 185 7.94 12.71 -4.36
N ASP A 186 6.72 12.45 -3.87
CA ASP A 186 5.95 13.38 -3.05
C ASP A 186 6.25 13.18 -1.57
N LEU A 187 6.42 14.28 -0.86
CA LEU A 187 6.54 14.32 0.60
C LEU A 187 5.40 15.15 1.16
N PHE A 188 4.55 14.50 1.93
CA PHE A 188 3.52 15.18 2.70
C PHE A 188 4.15 15.86 3.93
N SER A 189 3.64 17.01 4.33
CA SER A 189 4.21 17.70 5.49
C SER A 189 4.08 16.86 6.76
N VAL A 190 5.21 16.35 7.26
CA VAL A 190 5.28 15.58 8.51
C VAL A 190 4.69 16.35 9.69
N THR A 191 4.79 17.69 9.66
CA THR A 191 4.20 18.55 10.69
C THR A 191 2.68 18.40 10.77
N SER A 192 2.01 18.17 9.64
CA SER A 192 0.57 17.91 9.60
C SER A 192 0.21 16.54 10.17
N LEU A 193 1.14 15.60 10.18
CA LEU A 193 0.95 14.22 10.64
C LEU A 193 1.46 13.96 12.06
N LYS A 194 2.00 14.96 12.77
CA LYS A 194 2.63 14.79 14.09
C LYS A 194 1.76 14.09 15.15
N HIS A 195 0.45 14.04 14.95
CA HIS A 195 -0.52 13.41 15.85
C HIS A 195 -1.06 12.08 15.33
N TYR A 196 -0.60 11.63 14.16
CA TYR A 196 -1.10 10.42 13.49
C TYR A 196 0.05 9.47 13.22
N PRO A 197 -0.15 8.16 13.36
CA PRO A 197 0.81 7.16 12.91
C PRO A 197 1.08 7.30 11.41
N TYR A 198 2.33 7.19 10.97
CA TYR A 198 2.70 7.44 9.59
C TYR A 198 3.70 6.42 9.03
N VAL A 199 3.67 6.28 7.71
CA VAL A 199 4.59 5.48 6.91
C VAL A 199 4.99 6.22 5.64
N ALA A 200 5.97 5.68 4.92
CA ALA A 200 6.33 6.13 3.58
C ALA A 200 6.54 4.93 2.67
N ASN A 201 6.04 5.00 1.44
CA ASN A 201 6.05 3.89 0.51
C ASN A 201 6.35 4.35 -0.92
N SER A 202 6.60 3.36 -1.80
CA SER A 202 6.95 3.65 -3.19
C SER A 202 5.76 3.88 -4.10
N ASP A 203 4.59 3.34 -3.78
CA ASP A 203 3.51 3.21 -4.74
C ASP A 203 4.05 2.63 -6.07
N PHE A 204 4.70 1.46 -5.91
CA PHE A 204 5.49 0.85 -6.96
C PHE A 204 4.63 0.34 -8.11
N HIS A 205 4.91 0.78 -9.34
CA HIS A 205 4.27 0.27 -10.57
C HIS A 205 5.29 -0.17 -11.61
N LYS A 206 6.56 0.18 -11.44
CA LYS A 206 7.65 -0.11 -12.40
C LYS A 206 9.01 0.04 -11.72
N PRO A 207 10.07 -0.60 -12.27
CA PRO A 207 11.38 -0.72 -11.61
C PRO A 207 11.97 0.59 -11.08
N LYS A 208 11.79 1.71 -11.77
CA LYS A 208 12.30 3.00 -11.30
C LYS A 208 11.69 3.48 -9.97
N HIS A 209 10.47 3.02 -9.61
CA HIS A 209 9.82 3.37 -8.34
C HIS A 209 10.44 2.64 -7.14
N LEU A 210 11.33 1.67 -7.35
CA LEU A 210 12.14 1.09 -6.29
C LEU A 210 12.93 2.18 -5.54
N TYR A 211 13.43 3.15 -6.28
CA TYR A 211 14.22 4.26 -5.73
C TYR A 211 13.32 5.42 -5.33
N SER A 212 12.73 5.30 -4.15
CA SER A 212 11.76 6.26 -3.61
C SER A 212 11.70 6.17 -2.08
N TRP A 213 10.74 6.83 -1.46
CA TRP A 213 10.51 6.77 -0.04
C TRP A 213 10.18 5.37 0.45
N LYS A 214 10.64 5.03 1.66
CA LYS A 214 10.45 3.75 2.35
C LYS A 214 10.26 3.99 3.84
N THR A 215 9.71 2.97 4.50
CA THR A 215 9.58 2.94 5.96
C THR A 215 10.69 2.09 6.57
N LEU A 216 11.27 2.59 7.65
CA LEU A 216 12.13 1.83 8.54
C LEU A 216 11.36 1.48 9.80
N VAL A 217 11.31 0.20 10.14
CA VAL A 217 10.62 -0.31 11.33
C VAL A 217 11.62 -1.04 12.20
N ARG A 218 11.74 -0.67 13.46
CA ARG A 218 12.55 -1.43 14.40
C ARG A 218 11.67 -2.46 15.11
N SER A 219 11.79 -3.70 14.69
CA SER A 219 11.06 -4.84 15.27
C SER A 219 11.73 -6.16 14.92
N GLU A 220 11.29 -7.25 15.53
CA GLU A 220 11.58 -8.58 15.02
C GLU A 220 11.02 -8.75 13.59
N LYS A 221 11.74 -9.50 12.74
CA LYS A 221 11.33 -9.77 11.35
C LYS A 221 10.24 -10.86 11.30
N ASN A 222 9.06 -10.52 11.79
CA ASN A 222 7.83 -11.29 11.63
C ASN A 222 6.63 -10.33 11.55
N TRP A 223 5.57 -10.72 10.85
CA TRP A 223 4.44 -9.83 10.63
C TRP A 223 3.73 -9.38 11.92
N PRO A 224 3.49 -10.23 12.91
CA PRO A 224 2.89 -9.79 14.19
C PRO A 224 3.69 -8.69 14.90
N ALA A 225 5.02 -8.76 14.88
CA ALA A 225 5.87 -7.74 15.50
C ALA A 225 5.88 -6.45 14.67
N VAL A 226 6.04 -6.55 13.35
CA VAL A 226 6.01 -5.41 12.42
C VAL A 226 4.67 -4.69 12.51
N SER A 227 3.55 -5.40 12.42
CA SER A 227 2.21 -4.78 12.46
C SER A 227 1.92 -4.08 13.78
N ARG A 228 2.41 -4.63 14.89
CA ARG A 228 2.32 -3.99 16.22
C ARG A 228 3.12 -2.70 16.26
N ALA A 229 4.40 -2.74 15.85
CA ALA A 229 5.26 -1.55 15.81
C ALA A 229 4.68 -0.43 14.93
N LEU A 230 4.06 -0.80 13.82
CA LEU A 230 3.36 0.13 12.94
C LEU A 230 2.15 0.78 13.64
N ARG A 231 1.28 -0.03 14.28
CA ARG A 231 0.11 0.51 15.02
C ARG A 231 0.50 1.40 16.19
N ASP A 232 1.52 0.99 16.95
CA ASP A 232 2.02 1.77 18.08
C ASP A 232 2.79 3.02 17.59
N ASN A 233 3.20 3.03 16.34
CA ASN A 233 4.04 4.04 15.69
C ASN A 233 5.29 4.40 16.51
N VAL A 234 5.90 3.38 17.09
CA VAL A 234 7.12 3.48 17.88
C VAL A 234 8.28 2.93 17.08
N ASP A 235 9.42 3.64 17.13
CA ASP A 235 10.62 3.26 16.38
C ASP A 235 10.39 3.15 14.86
N ILE A 236 9.59 4.07 14.31
CA ILE A 236 9.36 4.24 12.89
C ILE A 236 10.19 5.41 12.37
N ALA A 237 10.89 5.21 11.26
CA ALA A 237 11.57 6.27 10.54
C ALA A 237 11.28 6.20 9.03
N LEU A 238 11.46 7.31 8.33
CA LEU A 238 11.30 7.39 6.89
C LEU A 238 12.68 7.53 6.25
N THR A 239 12.88 6.85 5.11
CA THR A 239 14.14 6.93 4.38
C THR A 239 13.89 7.03 2.88
N LEU A 240 14.82 7.70 2.18
CA LEU A 240 14.82 7.74 0.72
C LEU A 240 15.81 6.71 0.18
N PHE A 241 15.28 5.59 -0.33
CA PHE A 241 16.09 4.55 -0.93
C PHE A 241 16.60 4.98 -2.31
N ARG A 242 17.92 5.00 -2.49
CA ARG A 242 18.59 5.40 -3.73
C ARG A 242 19.73 4.46 -4.06
N ASN A 243 19.80 3.99 -5.32
CA ASN A 243 20.93 3.21 -5.86
C ASN A 243 21.43 2.08 -4.95
N GLY A 244 20.49 1.35 -4.31
CA GLY A 244 20.82 0.24 -3.42
C GLY A 244 21.44 0.62 -2.08
N SER A 245 21.50 1.92 -1.74
CA SER A 245 21.98 2.41 -0.45
C SER A 245 20.88 3.15 0.32
N TRP A 246 21.02 3.14 1.63
CA TRP A 246 20.22 3.96 2.53
C TRP A 246 20.88 5.32 2.63
N ALA A 247 20.12 6.39 2.47
CA ALA A 247 20.51 7.67 3.03
C ALA A 247 19.93 7.72 4.44
N ALA A 248 20.75 7.40 5.45
CA ALA A 248 20.41 7.59 6.85
C ALA A 248 20.51 9.06 7.24
#